data_096e77869071771216aae274e9740486
#
_entry.id   096e77869071771216aae274e9740486
#
_cell.length_a   1.000
_cell.length_b   1.000
_cell.length_c   1.000
_cell.angle_alpha   90.00
_cell.angle_beta   90.00
_cell.angle_gamma   90.00
#
_symmetry.space_group_name_H-M   'P 1'
#
loop_
_entity.id
_entity.type
_entity.pdbx_description
1 polymer ?
#
loop_
_entity_poly.entity_id
_entity_poly.type
_entity_poly.pdbx_seq_one_letter_code
_entity_poly.pdbx_strand_id
1 'polypeptide(L)'
;ELLTTGQVVAQQAEKFDFDKGFERDDFISLLGYMGFASLHGATLSGEVFVIPNHVMRELYFQYFKVELERRNQISIPDRAVLLAVEVLALRNDIQPLITELERVLHLLSNRDSLWLDEEHIKTILLALLYQSSAYFIQSEREMNRRYPDILLLERSPFKVNYQHLIELKYSKKGDKDKGWEAKRLEGIEQVQGYLQLPTIAALGNLSAW
;
A
#
# COMPACT_ATOMS: atom_id res chain seq x y z
N GLU A 1 0.11 3.86 -9.99
CA GLU A 1 1.38 4.57 -9.78
C GLU A 1 1.31 5.42 -8.51
N LEU A 2 0.52 6.51 -8.43
CA LEU A 2 0.45 7.38 -7.24
C LEU A 2 0.08 6.61 -5.94
N LEU A 3 -0.79 5.60 -6.02
CA LEU A 3 -1.18 4.77 -4.88
C LEU A 3 -0.12 3.73 -4.50
N THR A 4 0.59 3.22 -5.48
CA THR A 4 1.56 2.13 -5.31
C THR A 4 2.92 2.65 -4.88
N THR A 5 3.45 3.65 -5.59
CA THR A 5 4.78 4.25 -5.31
C THR A 5 4.71 5.52 -4.44
N GLY A 6 3.50 6.07 -4.22
CA GLY A 6 3.29 7.31 -3.50
C GLY A 6 3.63 8.58 -4.29
N GLN A 7 4.14 8.45 -5.52
CA GLN A 7 4.55 9.55 -6.39
C GLN A 7 4.24 9.26 -7.86
N VAL A 8 4.19 10.31 -8.66
CA VAL A 8 3.99 10.23 -10.10
C VAL A 8 4.69 11.39 -10.79
N VAL A 9 5.30 11.14 -11.94
CA VAL A 9 5.88 12.18 -12.79
C VAL A 9 4.89 12.54 -13.87
N ALA A 10 4.61 13.82 -14.05
CA ALA A 10 3.72 14.35 -15.08
C ALA A 10 4.17 15.74 -15.50
N GLN A 11 3.85 16.17 -16.72
CA GLN A 11 4.04 17.54 -17.12
C GLN A 11 2.87 18.38 -16.61
N GLN A 12 3.16 19.45 -15.87
CA GLN A 12 2.13 20.31 -15.32
C GLN A 12 1.42 21.09 -16.43
N ALA A 13 0.12 20.86 -16.61
CA ALA A 13 -0.70 21.61 -17.53
C ALA A 13 -0.96 23.02 -17.00
N GLU A 14 -0.63 24.03 -17.80
CA GLU A 14 -0.95 25.44 -17.47
C GLU A 14 -2.42 25.81 -17.71
N LYS A 15 -3.06 25.07 -18.62
CA LYS A 15 -4.46 25.29 -19.02
C LYS A 15 -5.15 23.96 -19.25
N PHE A 16 -6.41 23.90 -18.86
CA PHE A 16 -7.27 22.74 -19.13
C PHE A 16 -8.25 23.07 -20.24
N ASP A 17 -8.30 22.23 -21.26
CA ASP A 17 -9.27 22.29 -22.34
C ASP A 17 -10.34 21.22 -22.08
N PHE A 18 -11.47 21.63 -21.51
CA PHE A 18 -12.56 20.73 -21.17
C PHE A 18 -13.34 20.19 -22.38
N ASP A 19 -13.13 20.75 -23.57
CA ASP A 19 -13.72 20.27 -24.83
C ASP A 19 -12.90 19.11 -25.41
N LYS A 20 -11.65 18.99 -25.02
CA LYS A 20 -10.79 17.83 -25.34
C LYS A 20 -10.83 16.81 -24.21
N GLY A 21 -10.65 15.55 -24.52
CA GLY A 21 -10.49 14.53 -23.51
C GLY A 21 -9.26 14.80 -22.63
N PHE A 22 -9.39 14.58 -21.33
CA PHE A 22 -8.28 14.69 -20.40
C PHE A 22 -7.25 13.59 -20.66
N GLU A 23 -6.00 13.98 -20.88
CA GLU A 23 -4.87 13.06 -20.87
C GLU A 23 -4.39 12.80 -19.44
N ARG A 24 -3.47 11.85 -19.28
CA ARG A 24 -2.93 11.46 -17.96
C ARG A 24 -2.33 12.65 -17.21
N ASP A 25 -1.53 13.47 -17.89
CA ASP A 25 -0.82 14.60 -17.28
C ASP A 25 -1.77 15.74 -16.92
N ASP A 26 -2.82 15.97 -17.72
CA ASP A 26 -3.90 16.90 -17.38
C ASP A 26 -4.61 16.49 -16.09
N PHE A 27 -4.92 15.18 -15.96
CA PHE A 27 -5.56 14.66 -14.77
C PHE A 27 -4.68 14.80 -13.52
N ILE A 28 -3.39 14.47 -13.61
CA ILE A 28 -2.46 14.63 -12.49
C ILE A 28 -2.31 16.11 -12.12
N SER A 29 -2.19 16.99 -13.10
CA SER A 29 -2.16 18.44 -12.88
C SER A 29 -3.41 18.93 -12.17
N LEU A 30 -4.59 18.47 -12.60
CA LEU A 30 -5.87 18.82 -11.96
C LEU A 30 -5.89 18.36 -10.49
N LEU A 31 -5.43 17.16 -10.19
CA LEU A 31 -5.29 16.68 -8.81
C LEU A 31 -4.35 17.59 -7.99
N GLY A 32 -3.27 18.08 -8.60
CA GLY A 32 -2.36 19.05 -8.01
C GLY A 32 -3.06 20.39 -7.69
N TYR A 33 -3.76 20.96 -8.64
CA TYR A 33 -4.50 22.22 -8.45
C TYR A 33 -5.64 22.12 -7.44
N MET A 34 -6.28 20.96 -7.34
CA MET A 34 -7.33 20.71 -6.35
C MET A 34 -6.79 20.35 -4.94
N GLY A 35 -5.47 20.23 -4.77
CA GLY A 35 -4.85 19.86 -3.50
C GLY A 35 -4.92 18.36 -3.17
N PHE A 36 -5.33 17.52 -4.12
CA PHE A 36 -5.31 16.06 -3.96
C PHE A 36 -3.92 15.47 -4.18
N ALA A 37 -3.05 16.16 -4.91
CA ALA A 37 -1.63 15.87 -5.02
C ALA A 37 -0.83 17.15 -4.69
N SER A 38 0.43 16.99 -4.27
CA SER A 38 1.35 18.09 -4.01
C SER A 38 2.57 17.99 -4.92
N LEU A 39 3.03 19.10 -5.42
CA LEU A 39 4.31 19.21 -6.11
C LEU A 39 5.45 18.97 -5.10
N HIS A 40 6.30 17.99 -5.39
CA HIS A 40 7.43 17.63 -4.54
C HIS A 40 8.77 18.03 -5.12
N GLY A 41 8.86 18.12 -6.44
CA GLY A 41 10.08 18.46 -7.16
C GLY A 41 9.89 18.35 -8.66
N ALA A 42 11.00 18.38 -9.39
CA ALA A 42 11.00 18.21 -10.84
C ALA A 42 12.15 17.30 -11.28
N THR A 43 11.93 16.62 -12.39
CA THR A 43 12.91 15.81 -13.12
C THR A 43 13.04 16.35 -14.54
N LEU A 44 13.94 15.75 -15.34
CA LEU A 44 14.02 16.07 -16.77
C LEU A 44 12.76 15.67 -17.56
N SER A 45 11.94 14.78 -16.99
CA SER A 45 10.74 14.24 -17.65
C SER A 45 9.44 14.94 -17.21
N GLY A 46 9.49 15.85 -16.23
CA GLY A 46 8.33 16.56 -15.70
C GLY A 46 8.41 16.76 -14.18
N GLU A 47 7.36 17.29 -13.64
CA GLU A 47 7.18 17.53 -12.21
C GLU A 47 6.83 16.24 -11.48
N VAL A 48 7.32 16.14 -10.23
CA VAL A 48 7.02 15.01 -9.33
C VAL A 48 5.87 15.40 -8.42
N PHE A 49 4.76 14.71 -8.55
CA PHE A 49 3.60 14.86 -7.68
C PHE A 49 3.56 13.72 -6.66
N VAL A 50 3.20 14.05 -5.41
CA VAL A 50 3.08 13.09 -4.30
C VAL A 50 1.73 13.24 -3.60
N ILE A 51 1.31 12.21 -2.88
CA ILE A 51 0.14 12.32 -2.00
C ILE A 51 0.52 13.23 -0.81
N PRO A 52 -0.21 14.35 -0.58
CA PRO A 52 0.24 15.41 0.32
C PRO A 52 0.35 15.00 1.78
N ASN A 53 -0.50 14.10 2.23
CA ASN A 53 -0.55 13.69 3.64
C ASN A 53 -1.29 12.36 3.84
N HIS A 54 -1.27 11.88 5.09
CA HIS A 54 -1.88 10.61 5.45
C HIS A 54 -3.41 10.59 5.24
N VAL A 55 -4.10 11.71 5.50
CA VAL A 55 -5.56 11.80 5.31
C VAL A 55 -5.93 11.62 3.84
N MET A 56 -5.19 12.29 2.95
CA MET A 56 -5.39 12.15 1.51
C MET A 56 -5.08 10.72 1.04
N ARG A 57 -4.06 10.10 1.60
CA ARG A 57 -3.74 8.70 1.32
C ARG A 57 -4.87 7.75 1.74
N GLU A 58 -5.42 7.95 2.93
CA GLU A 58 -6.58 7.22 3.43
C GLU A 58 -7.79 7.37 2.47
N LEU A 59 -8.12 8.58 2.03
CA LEU A 59 -9.19 8.84 1.07
C LEU A 59 -8.96 8.14 -0.28
N TYR A 60 -7.73 8.16 -0.79
CA TYR A 60 -7.39 7.46 -2.04
C TYR A 60 -7.58 5.96 -1.93
N PHE A 61 -7.17 5.33 -0.81
CA PHE A 61 -7.34 3.89 -0.62
C PHE A 61 -8.81 3.50 -0.37
N GLN A 62 -9.59 4.33 0.33
CA GLN A 62 -11.03 4.15 0.45
C GLN A 62 -11.72 4.19 -0.92
N TYR A 63 -11.39 5.18 -1.74
CA TYR A 63 -11.91 5.27 -3.11
C TYR A 63 -11.46 4.08 -3.98
N PHE A 64 -10.20 3.69 -3.89
CA PHE A 64 -9.69 2.52 -4.60
C PHE A 64 -10.47 1.25 -4.24
N LYS A 65 -10.77 1.02 -2.95
CA LYS A 65 -11.59 -0.11 -2.51
C LYS A 65 -12.97 -0.09 -3.16
N VAL A 66 -13.66 1.05 -3.12
CA VAL A 66 -15.00 1.20 -3.73
C VAL A 66 -14.95 0.91 -5.24
N GLU A 67 -13.94 1.42 -5.94
CA GLU A 67 -13.77 1.16 -7.38
C GLU A 67 -13.40 -0.31 -7.66
N LEU A 68 -12.59 -0.93 -6.81
CA LEU A 68 -12.25 -2.36 -6.91
C LEU A 68 -13.52 -3.21 -6.79
N GLU A 69 -14.36 -2.94 -5.79
CA GLU A 69 -15.63 -3.62 -5.58
C GLU A 69 -16.59 -3.41 -6.76
N ARG A 70 -16.75 -2.17 -7.20
CA ARG A 70 -17.64 -1.80 -8.30
C ARG A 70 -17.25 -2.45 -9.63
N ARG A 71 -15.97 -2.33 -10.02
CA ARG A 71 -15.45 -2.85 -11.29
C ARG A 71 -15.49 -4.37 -11.34
N ASN A 72 -15.21 -5.01 -10.23
CA ASN A 72 -15.15 -6.46 -10.15
C ASN A 72 -16.45 -7.08 -9.62
N GLN A 73 -17.48 -6.29 -9.28
CA GLN A 73 -18.76 -6.76 -8.73
C GLN A 73 -18.54 -7.72 -7.54
N ILE A 74 -17.59 -7.39 -6.68
CA ILE A 74 -17.28 -8.11 -5.44
C ILE A 74 -17.67 -7.26 -4.24
N SER A 75 -17.73 -7.86 -3.06
CA SER A 75 -17.92 -7.15 -1.81
C SER A 75 -16.82 -7.51 -0.82
N ILE A 76 -16.23 -6.49 -0.22
CA ILE A 76 -15.21 -6.61 0.83
C ILE A 76 -15.83 -6.13 2.15
N PRO A 77 -16.22 -7.04 3.06
CA PRO A 77 -16.92 -6.69 4.28
C PRO A 77 -16.04 -5.88 5.23
N ASP A 78 -16.35 -4.60 5.44
CA ASP A 78 -15.58 -3.70 6.32
C ASP A 78 -15.40 -4.28 7.72
N ARG A 79 -16.46 -4.86 8.28
CA ARG A 79 -16.41 -5.42 9.63
C ARG A 79 -15.40 -6.55 9.79
N ALA A 80 -15.30 -7.45 8.81
CA ALA A 80 -14.34 -8.56 8.86
C ALA A 80 -12.90 -8.03 8.81
N VAL A 81 -12.63 -7.06 7.93
CA VAL A 81 -11.33 -6.40 7.80
C VAL A 81 -10.97 -5.63 9.08
N LEU A 82 -11.90 -4.86 9.64
CA LEU A 82 -11.68 -4.12 10.89
C LEU A 82 -11.34 -5.06 12.06
N LEU A 83 -12.05 -6.18 12.21
CA LEU A 83 -11.75 -7.18 13.23
C LEU A 83 -10.39 -7.84 13.00
N ALA A 84 -10.01 -8.11 11.76
CA ALA A 84 -8.71 -8.67 11.42
C ALA A 84 -7.56 -7.71 11.80
N VAL A 85 -7.71 -6.42 11.52
CA VAL A 85 -6.73 -5.39 11.92
C VAL A 85 -6.69 -5.23 13.44
N GLU A 86 -7.83 -5.32 14.14
CA GLU A 86 -7.89 -5.28 15.61
C GLU A 86 -7.14 -6.47 16.24
N VAL A 87 -7.32 -7.68 15.69
CA VAL A 87 -6.60 -8.88 16.14
C VAL A 87 -5.10 -8.73 15.93
N LEU A 88 -4.69 -8.21 14.77
CA LEU A 88 -3.29 -7.88 14.49
C LEU A 88 -2.75 -6.88 15.53
N ALA A 89 -3.47 -5.79 15.80
CA ALA A 89 -3.06 -4.71 16.69
C ALA A 89 -2.95 -5.12 18.16
N LEU A 90 -3.85 -5.98 18.64
CA LEU A 90 -3.96 -6.31 20.06
C LEU A 90 -3.36 -7.67 20.43
N ARG A 91 -3.30 -8.62 19.48
CA ARG A 91 -2.91 -10.00 19.73
C ARG A 91 -1.67 -10.47 18.98
N ASN A 92 -1.10 -9.63 18.12
CA ASN A 92 0.04 -9.98 17.27
C ASN A 92 -0.26 -11.21 16.37
N ASP A 93 -1.46 -11.29 15.83
CA ASP A 93 -1.87 -12.38 14.94
C ASP A 93 -2.28 -11.81 13.58
N ILE A 94 -1.44 -12.06 12.57
CA ILE A 94 -1.65 -11.58 11.20
C ILE A 94 -2.61 -12.49 10.41
N GLN A 95 -2.87 -13.70 10.86
CA GLN A 95 -3.59 -14.71 10.09
C GLN A 95 -5.01 -14.27 9.66
N PRO A 96 -5.82 -13.60 10.48
CA PRO A 96 -7.12 -13.11 10.05
C PRO A 96 -7.02 -12.09 8.90
N LEU A 97 -5.98 -11.23 8.91
CA LEU A 97 -5.75 -10.27 7.82
C LEU A 97 -5.33 -10.96 6.54
N ILE A 98 -4.45 -11.95 6.62
CA ILE A 98 -4.05 -12.78 5.46
C ILE A 98 -5.26 -13.51 4.89
N THR A 99 -6.13 -14.06 5.74
CA THR A 99 -7.35 -14.75 5.29
C THR A 99 -8.28 -13.81 4.50
N GLU A 100 -8.45 -12.56 4.95
CA GLU A 100 -9.25 -11.57 4.21
C GLU A 100 -8.56 -11.17 2.90
N LEU A 101 -7.25 -11.00 2.88
CA LEU A 101 -6.48 -10.74 1.66
C LEU A 101 -6.64 -11.89 0.66
N GLU A 102 -6.43 -13.14 1.08
CA GLU A 102 -6.60 -14.32 0.25
C GLU A 102 -8.02 -14.42 -0.32
N ARG A 103 -9.04 -14.12 0.49
CA ARG A 103 -10.43 -14.11 0.05
C ARG A 103 -10.65 -13.09 -1.07
N VAL A 104 -10.12 -11.87 -0.93
CA VAL A 104 -10.22 -10.83 -1.97
C VAL A 104 -9.48 -11.24 -3.23
N LEU A 105 -8.24 -11.73 -3.09
CA LEU A 105 -7.44 -12.21 -4.22
C LEU A 105 -8.13 -13.37 -4.95
N HIS A 106 -8.77 -14.28 -4.24
CA HIS A 106 -9.53 -15.38 -4.83
C HIS A 106 -10.75 -14.88 -5.63
N LEU A 107 -11.48 -13.91 -5.09
CA LEU A 107 -12.62 -13.29 -5.79
C LEU A 107 -12.18 -12.58 -7.09
N LEU A 108 -10.99 -11.98 -7.07
CA LEU A 108 -10.42 -11.30 -8.25
C LEU A 108 -9.86 -12.31 -9.26
N SER A 109 -9.21 -13.40 -8.82
CA SER A 109 -8.56 -14.41 -9.68
C SER A 109 -9.55 -15.25 -10.48
N ASN A 110 -10.79 -15.37 -10.01
CA ASN A 110 -11.86 -16.09 -10.73
C ASN A 110 -12.34 -15.34 -11.99
N ARG A 111 -11.81 -14.17 -12.28
CA ARG A 111 -12.09 -13.38 -13.47
C ARG A 111 -10.84 -13.36 -14.35
N ASP A 112 -10.93 -13.92 -15.54
CA ASP A 112 -9.85 -14.23 -16.50
C ASP A 112 -8.99 -13.04 -16.97
N SER A 113 -9.06 -11.87 -16.34
CA SER A 113 -8.44 -10.63 -16.82
C SER A 113 -7.43 -9.96 -15.87
N LEU A 114 -7.21 -10.47 -14.66
CA LEU A 114 -6.33 -9.82 -13.71
C LEU A 114 -5.02 -10.57 -13.54
N TRP A 115 -3.96 -10.03 -14.14
CA TRP A 115 -2.58 -10.39 -13.80
C TRP A 115 -2.23 -9.69 -12.49
N LEU A 116 -2.32 -10.44 -11.38
CA LEU A 116 -1.90 -9.95 -10.07
C LEU A 116 -0.40 -10.12 -9.97
N ASP A 117 0.32 -9.03 -9.81
CA ASP A 117 1.73 -8.99 -9.43
C ASP A 117 1.88 -8.49 -7.97
N GLU A 118 3.12 -8.37 -7.52
CA GLU A 118 3.45 -7.93 -6.16
C GLU A 118 2.86 -6.55 -5.83
N GLU A 119 2.93 -5.61 -6.78
CA GLU A 119 2.43 -4.25 -6.63
C GLU A 119 0.90 -4.20 -6.47
N HIS A 120 0.18 -5.03 -7.22
CA HIS A 120 -1.27 -5.16 -7.09
C HIS A 120 -1.66 -5.76 -5.75
N ILE A 121 -0.96 -6.81 -5.29
CA ILE A 121 -1.21 -7.45 -3.99
C ILE A 121 -0.95 -6.46 -2.85
N LYS A 122 0.15 -5.73 -2.91
CA LYS A 122 0.49 -4.68 -1.97
C LYS A 122 -0.58 -3.60 -1.91
N THR A 123 -1.07 -3.14 -3.06
CA THR A 123 -2.12 -2.11 -3.14
C THR A 123 -3.42 -2.59 -2.52
N ILE A 124 -3.82 -3.85 -2.75
CA ILE A 124 -5.00 -4.45 -2.14
C ILE A 124 -4.81 -4.57 -0.61
N LEU A 125 -3.67 -5.05 -0.15
CA LEU A 125 -3.36 -5.14 1.28
C LEU A 125 -3.42 -3.77 1.96
N LEU A 126 -2.84 -2.74 1.34
CA LEU A 126 -2.93 -1.36 1.82
C LEU A 126 -4.39 -0.88 1.87
N ALA A 127 -5.20 -1.19 0.86
CA ALA A 127 -6.61 -0.84 0.84
C ALA A 127 -7.40 -1.50 1.99
N LEU A 128 -7.05 -2.73 2.37
CA LEU A 128 -7.61 -3.39 3.56
C LEU A 128 -7.14 -2.70 4.85
N LEU A 129 -5.86 -2.43 4.99
CA LEU A 129 -5.28 -1.78 6.18
C LEU A 129 -5.84 -0.37 6.41
N TYR A 130 -6.06 0.41 5.34
CA TYR A 130 -6.62 1.76 5.42
C TYR A 130 -8.14 1.80 5.75
N GLN A 131 -8.81 0.65 5.90
CA GLN A 131 -10.16 0.61 6.50
C GLN A 131 -10.15 0.87 8.01
N SER A 132 -9.00 0.72 8.66
CA SER A 132 -8.82 0.95 10.08
C SER A 132 -7.94 2.17 10.35
N SER A 133 -8.34 3.01 11.28
CA SER A 133 -7.52 4.13 11.75
C SER A 133 -6.54 3.75 12.87
N ALA A 134 -6.42 2.46 13.22
CA ALA A 134 -5.57 2.00 14.31
C ALA A 134 -4.08 2.29 14.10
N TYR A 135 -3.64 2.33 12.85
CA TYR A 135 -2.25 2.51 12.49
C TYR A 135 -1.99 3.76 11.66
N PHE A 136 -0.83 4.34 11.87
CA PHE A 136 -0.20 5.21 10.90
C PHE A 136 0.62 4.34 9.93
N ILE A 137 0.11 4.21 8.70
CA ILE A 137 0.64 3.29 7.69
C ILE A 137 1.68 4.03 6.86
N GLN A 138 2.88 3.48 6.78
CA GLN A 138 3.95 3.93 5.91
C GLN A 138 4.29 2.81 4.92
N SER A 139 4.25 3.13 3.64
CA SER A 139 4.63 2.25 2.54
C SER A 139 5.85 2.84 1.86
N GLU A 140 6.85 2.00 1.58
CA GLU A 140 8.10 2.40 0.92
C GLU A 140 8.85 3.57 1.59
N ARG A 141 8.86 3.59 2.90
CA ARG A 141 9.63 4.61 3.63
C ARG A 141 11.12 4.34 3.47
N GLU A 142 11.84 5.31 2.92
CA GLU A 142 13.30 5.25 2.84
C GLU A 142 13.94 5.23 4.24
N MET A 143 14.68 4.17 4.53
CA MET A 143 15.48 4.03 5.74
C MET A 143 16.88 3.59 5.36
N ASN A 144 17.84 4.51 5.38
CA ASN A 144 19.24 4.23 5.01
C ASN A 144 19.38 3.51 3.65
N ARG A 145 18.65 3.99 2.63
CA ARG A 145 18.58 3.40 1.28
C ARG A 145 17.94 2.01 1.23
N ARG A 146 17.14 1.67 2.23
CA ARG A 146 16.30 0.48 2.26
C ARG A 146 14.84 0.89 2.42
N TYR A 147 13.93 0.12 1.88
CA TYR A 147 12.50 0.43 1.82
C TYR A 147 11.72 -0.79 2.26
N PRO A 148 11.25 -0.86 3.52
CA PRO A 148 10.28 -1.89 3.90
C PRO A 148 8.98 -1.65 3.15
N ASP A 149 8.32 -2.72 2.73
CA ASP A 149 7.08 -2.60 1.97
C ASP A 149 5.99 -1.89 2.76
N ILE A 150 5.76 -2.31 4.00
CA ILE A 150 4.74 -1.71 4.86
C ILE A 150 5.25 -1.63 6.31
N LEU A 151 5.10 -0.46 6.92
CA LEU A 151 5.35 -0.24 8.34
C LEU A 151 4.06 0.31 8.99
N LEU A 152 3.56 -0.41 10.00
CA LEU A 152 2.37 -0.07 10.77
C LEU A 152 2.80 0.45 12.14
N LEU A 153 2.60 1.76 12.36
CA LEU A 153 2.98 2.45 13.58
C LEU A 153 1.75 2.85 14.39
N GLU A 154 1.89 2.91 15.71
CA GLU A 154 0.83 3.43 16.58
C GLU A 154 0.38 4.82 16.10
N ARG A 155 -0.93 5.05 16.01
CA ARG A 155 -1.54 6.32 15.62
C ARG A 155 -2.36 6.89 16.77
N SER A 156 -1.93 7.99 17.36
CA SER A 156 -2.73 8.71 18.36
C SER A 156 -4.09 9.13 17.77
N PRO A 157 -5.22 9.03 18.52
CA PRO A 157 -5.31 8.65 19.95
C PRO A 157 -5.43 7.13 20.19
N PHE A 158 -5.38 6.32 19.13
CA PHE A 158 -5.54 4.87 19.22
C PHE A 158 -4.32 4.23 19.88
N LYS A 159 -4.55 3.23 20.71
CA LYS A 159 -3.51 2.45 21.37
C LYS A 159 -3.48 1.05 20.77
N VAL A 160 -2.30 0.64 20.33
CA VAL A 160 -2.03 -0.71 19.83
C VAL A 160 -1.01 -1.39 20.75
N ASN A 161 -1.14 -2.70 20.91
CA ASN A 161 -0.16 -3.47 21.69
C ASN A 161 1.08 -3.79 20.85
N TYR A 162 0.93 -3.86 19.54
CA TYR A 162 1.99 -4.24 18.60
C TYR A 162 2.02 -3.32 17.39
N GLN A 163 3.22 -2.97 16.99
CA GLN A 163 3.54 -2.34 15.71
C GLN A 163 4.06 -3.41 14.75
N HIS A 164 3.99 -3.18 13.43
CA HIS A 164 4.35 -4.24 12.48
C HIS A 164 5.19 -3.71 11.34
N LEU A 165 6.15 -4.53 10.92
CA LEU A 165 6.87 -4.44 9.67
C LEU A 165 6.46 -5.62 8.81
N ILE A 166 6.00 -5.37 7.59
CA ILE A 166 5.58 -6.39 6.64
C ILE A 166 6.43 -6.27 5.38
N GLU A 167 7.03 -7.38 4.97
CA GLU A 167 7.75 -7.52 3.71
C GLU A 167 7.00 -8.50 2.82
N LEU A 168 6.76 -8.12 1.59
CA LEU A 168 6.05 -8.93 0.61
C LEU A 168 7.03 -9.57 -0.36
N LYS A 169 6.81 -10.81 -0.71
CA LYS A 169 7.54 -11.50 -1.77
C LYS A 169 6.57 -12.21 -2.69
N TYR A 170 6.68 -11.92 -3.96
CA TYR A 170 5.82 -12.48 -4.99
C TYR A 170 6.55 -13.60 -5.75
N SER A 171 5.85 -14.72 -5.93
CA SER A 171 6.29 -15.84 -6.77
C SER A 171 5.22 -16.14 -7.80
N LYS A 172 5.61 -16.29 -9.06
CA LYS A 172 4.66 -16.63 -10.14
C LYS A 172 4.24 -18.08 -10.03
N LYS A 173 2.98 -18.36 -10.38
CA LYS A 173 2.49 -19.73 -10.50
C LYS A 173 3.33 -20.46 -11.58
N GLY A 174 4.10 -21.47 -11.15
CA GLY A 174 5.02 -22.20 -12.02
C GLY A 174 6.50 -21.99 -11.69
N ASP A 175 6.85 -21.06 -10.81
CA ASP A 175 8.18 -21.05 -10.19
C ASP A 175 8.34 -22.39 -9.44
N LYS A 176 9.43 -23.10 -9.73
CA LYS A 176 9.75 -24.36 -9.03
C LYS A 176 9.97 -24.05 -7.54
N ASP A 177 9.73 -25.03 -6.67
CA ASP A 177 9.87 -24.90 -5.21
C ASP A 177 11.16 -24.19 -4.76
N LYS A 178 12.25 -24.38 -5.50
CA LYS A 178 13.52 -23.68 -5.24
C LYS A 178 13.46 -22.16 -5.45
N GLY A 179 12.64 -21.68 -6.37
CA GLY A 179 12.48 -20.23 -6.62
C GLY A 179 11.70 -19.55 -5.49
N TRP A 180 10.68 -20.23 -4.98
CA TRP A 180 9.90 -19.73 -3.84
C TRP A 180 10.74 -19.66 -2.55
N GLU A 181 11.50 -20.74 -2.25
CA GLU A 181 12.35 -20.76 -1.06
C GLU A 181 13.46 -19.69 -1.10
N ALA A 182 14.04 -19.46 -2.29
CA ALA A 182 15.03 -18.37 -2.45
C ALA A 182 14.43 -16.98 -2.15
N LYS A 183 13.22 -16.69 -2.64
CA LYS A 183 12.50 -15.43 -2.35
C LYS A 183 12.11 -15.32 -0.88
N ARG A 184 11.70 -16.41 -0.26
CA ARG A 184 11.39 -16.44 1.17
C ARG A 184 12.64 -16.10 2.01
N LEU A 185 13.79 -16.69 1.68
CA LEU A 185 15.06 -16.40 2.36
C LEU A 185 15.48 -14.95 2.15
N GLU A 186 15.36 -14.42 0.93
CA GLU A 186 15.60 -13.02 0.63
C GLU A 186 14.73 -12.08 1.49
N GLY A 187 13.43 -12.36 1.60
CA GLY A 187 12.53 -11.59 2.46
C GLY A 187 12.96 -11.62 3.94
N ILE A 188 13.34 -12.80 4.44
CA ILE A 188 13.84 -12.94 5.81
C ILE A 188 15.11 -12.11 6.03
N GLU A 189 16.07 -12.15 5.10
CA GLU A 189 17.31 -11.35 5.19
C GLU A 189 17.01 -9.85 5.16
N GLN A 190 16.07 -9.41 4.33
CA GLN A 190 15.64 -8.02 4.29
C GLN A 190 15.02 -7.57 5.61
N VAL A 191 14.09 -8.34 6.15
CA VAL A 191 13.47 -8.09 7.46
C VAL A 191 14.52 -8.01 8.56
N GLN A 192 15.45 -8.98 8.62
CA GLN A 192 16.54 -8.96 9.59
C GLN A 192 17.41 -7.71 9.47
N GLY A 193 17.67 -7.27 8.22
CA GLY A 193 18.41 -6.04 7.96
C GLY A 193 17.65 -4.79 8.41
N TYR A 194 16.33 -4.74 8.28
CA TYR A 194 15.51 -3.63 8.77
C TYR A 194 15.50 -3.57 10.31
N LEU A 195 15.35 -4.71 10.98
CA LEU A 195 15.32 -4.78 12.44
C LEU A 195 16.61 -4.27 13.11
N GLN A 196 17.73 -4.26 12.39
CA GLN A 196 19.02 -3.71 12.87
C GLN A 196 19.12 -2.18 12.71
N LEU A 197 18.19 -1.53 11.97
CA LEU A 197 18.23 -0.08 11.81
C LEU A 197 17.85 0.61 13.12
N PRO A 198 18.62 1.63 13.58
CA PRO A 198 18.36 2.31 14.85
C PRO A 198 16.94 2.87 14.95
N THR A 199 16.39 3.37 13.84
CA THR A 199 15.02 3.90 13.75
C THR A 199 13.95 2.84 13.94
N ILE A 200 14.21 1.60 13.53
CA ILE A 200 13.31 0.45 13.69
C ILE A 200 13.52 -0.19 15.07
N ALA A 201 14.76 -0.36 15.49
CA ALA A 201 15.10 -0.92 16.80
C ALA A 201 14.56 -0.09 17.97
N ALA A 202 14.38 1.22 17.78
CA ALA A 202 13.78 2.12 18.77
C ALA A 202 12.25 1.97 18.89
N LEU A 203 11.60 1.27 17.96
CA LEU A 203 10.15 1.03 18.02
C LEU A 203 9.86 -0.07 19.06
N GLY A 204 9.00 0.27 20.03
CA GLY A 204 8.53 -0.71 21.02
C GLY A 204 7.55 -1.71 20.41
N ASN A 205 7.59 -2.96 20.88
CA ASN A 205 6.63 -4.02 20.52
C ASN A 205 6.42 -4.15 18.99
N LEU A 206 7.52 -4.16 18.24
CA LEU A 206 7.50 -4.36 16.80
C LEU A 206 7.58 -5.86 16.47
N SER A 207 6.62 -6.34 15.68
CA SER A 207 6.65 -7.65 15.05
C SER A 207 6.94 -7.54 13.56
N ALA A 208 7.60 -8.52 12.97
CA ALA A 208 7.96 -8.54 11.56
C ALA A 208 7.42 -9.81 10.90
N TRP A 209 6.91 -9.65 9.70
CA TRP A 209 6.22 -10.68 8.90
C TRP A 209 6.77 -10.75 7.49
#